data_4cb3f6ec5e771ccbcbe3b0ce8dfd871e
#
_entry.id   4cb3f6ec5e771ccbcbe3b0ce8dfd871e
#
_cell.length_a   1.000
_cell.length_b   1.000
_cell.length_c   1.000
_cell.angle_alpha   90.00
_cell.angle_beta   90.00
_cell.angle_gamma   90.00
#
_symmetry.space_group_name_H-M   'P 1'
#
loop_
_entity.id
_entity.type
_entity.pdbx_description
1 polymer ?
#
loop_
_entity_poly.entity_id
_entity_poly.type
_entity_poly.pdbx_seq_one_letter_code
_entity_poly.pdbx_strand_id
1 'polypeptide(L)'
;EDKGSPDESFDEAMAGEVFDRLSDPAALKALLVGHLRSLWDKHLKAEWQRVLPMIQDSVAGFEQVDLSDLTALEAIRAVTGRDLTNMWETSDEITQFVFVPSAHLGPYIVHFRDLTTQTTYIMFGARLPEGTRNTSNALSRSELLVQLSALADETRLTILELLTQYRELCAQDIITRLNLSQSSASRHLRQLTASGYLIERRRDVNKCYSLNRGRIQDTALALNVFFGSR
;
A
#
# COMPACT_ATOMS: atom_id res chain seq x y z
N GLU A 1 33.95 8.15 -30.90
CA GLU A 1 34.03 8.68 -29.53
C GLU A 1 33.49 7.64 -28.57
N ASP A 2 34.48 6.97 -27.97
CA ASP A 2 34.33 5.87 -27.03
C ASP A 2 33.81 6.42 -25.69
N LYS A 3 32.53 6.17 -25.36
CA LYS A 3 32.00 6.45 -24.03
C LYS A 3 32.39 5.32 -23.12
N GLY A 4 33.53 5.48 -22.45
CA GLY A 4 33.98 4.59 -21.41
C GLY A 4 32.86 4.28 -20.40
N SER A 5 32.61 3.01 -20.18
CA SER A 5 31.86 2.49 -19.04
C SER A 5 32.46 3.06 -17.74
N PRO A 6 31.66 3.42 -16.72
CA PRO A 6 32.22 3.73 -15.43
C PRO A 6 33.00 2.50 -14.95
N ASP A 7 34.27 2.71 -14.68
CA ASP A 7 35.19 1.74 -14.08
C ASP A 7 34.60 1.35 -12.72
N GLU A 8 33.93 0.21 -12.65
CA GLU A 8 33.64 -0.47 -11.38
C GLU A 8 34.97 -1.02 -10.87
N SER A 9 35.82 -0.13 -10.35
CA SER A 9 36.98 -0.54 -9.60
C SER A 9 36.48 -1.28 -8.37
N PHE A 10 36.59 -2.61 -8.42
CA PHE A 10 36.33 -3.49 -7.30
C PHE A 10 37.24 -3.06 -6.14
N ASP A 11 36.67 -2.46 -5.12
CA ASP A 11 37.40 -2.02 -3.95
C ASP A 11 37.80 -3.25 -3.12
N GLU A 12 39.00 -3.76 -3.37
CA GLU A 12 39.57 -4.93 -2.66
C GLU A 12 39.61 -4.72 -1.17
N ALA A 13 39.80 -3.49 -0.69
CA ALA A 13 39.80 -3.16 0.72
C ALA A 13 38.39 -3.34 1.32
N MET A 14 37.35 -2.86 0.64
CA MET A 14 35.96 -3.06 1.06
C MET A 14 35.58 -4.54 1.01
N ALA A 15 36.02 -5.29 0.01
CA ALA A 15 35.75 -6.72 -0.10
C ALA A 15 36.44 -7.51 1.03
N GLY A 16 37.66 -7.16 1.39
CA GLY A 16 38.36 -7.74 2.52
C GLY A 16 37.63 -7.49 3.83
N GLU A 17 37.22 -6.25 4.09
CA GLU A 17 36.48 -5.90 5.30
C GLU A 17 35.12 -6.63 5.39
N VAL A 18 34.40 -6.76 4.28
CA VAL A 18 33.14 -7.53 4.20
C VAL A 18 33.42 -9.01 4.49
N PHE A 19 34.45 -9.59 3.89
CA PHE A 19 34.82 -10.98 4.11
C PHE A 19 35.17 -11.26 5.59
N ASP A 20 35.97 -10.40 6.22
CA ASP A 20 36.33 -10.53 7.63
C ASP A 20 35.11 -10.49 8.54
N ARG A 21 34.16 -9.58 8.26
CA ARG A 21 32.89 -9.50 9.00
C ARG A 21 32.01 -10.74 8.80
N LEU A 22 31.96 -11.29 7.57
CA LEU A 22 31.23 -12.52 7.29
C LEU A 22 31.87 -13.76 7.90
N SER A 23 33.19 -13.72 8.15
CA SER A 23 33.94 -14.81 8.74
C SER A 23 33.75 -14.91 10.26
N ASP A 24 33.23 -13.86 10.93
CA ASP A 24 32.82 -13.89 12.34
C ASP A 24 31.29 -13.62 12.47
N PRO A 25 30.44 -14.66 12.37
CA PRO A 25 29.01 -14.51 12.47
C PRO A 25 28.52 -13.90 13.79
N ALA A 26 29.26 -14.10 14.88
CA ALA A 26 28.89 -13.58 16.19
C ALA A 26 29.10 -12.06 16.26
N ALA A 27 30.26 -11.58 15.79
CA ALA A 27 30.56 -10.16 15.69
C ALA A 27 29.61 -9.44 14.70
N LEU A 28 29.35 -10.05 13.53
CA LEU A 28 28.40 -9.52 12.55
C LEU A 28 27.00 -9.39 13.15
N LYS A 29 26.51 -10.43 13.84
CA LYS A 29 25.21 -10.40 14.52
C LYS A 29 25.15 -9.28 15.56
N ALA A 30 26.17 -9.13 16.38
CA ALA A 30 26.23 -8.08 17.40
C ALA A 30 26.20 -6.68 16.77
N LEU A 31 26.95 -6.48 15.69
CA LEU A 31 26.97 -5.23 14.91
C LEU A 31 25.57 -4.92 14.35
N LEU A 32 24.95 -5.86 13.64
CA LEU A 32 23.62 -5.69 13.03
C LEU A 32 22.55 -5.42 14.09
N VAL A 33 22.54 -6.18 15.20
CA VAL A 33 21.58 -5.96 16.28
C VAL A 33 21.79 -4.60 16.93
N GLY A 34 23.05 -4.16 17.11
CA GLY A 34 23.37 -2.84 17.63
C GLY A 34 22.83 -1.71 16.73
N HIS A 35 23.03 -1.82 15.42
CA HIS A 35 22.49 -0.86 14.46
C HIS A 35 20.96 -0.85 14.43
N LEU A 36 20.32 -2.02 14.42
CA LEU A 36 18.87 -2.13 14.43
C LEU A 36 18.25 -1.53 15.70
N ARG A 37 18.86 -1.76 16.86
CA ARG A 37 18.42 -1.13 18.13
C ARG A 37 18.57 0.39 18.08
N SER A 38 19.71 0.89 17.58
CA SER A 38 19.92 2.33 17.43
C SER A 38 18.91 2.97 16.47
N LEU A 39 18.61 2.30 15.34
CA LEU A 39 17.61 2.74 14.37
C LEU A 39 16.22 2.78 15.02
N TRP A 40 15.88 1.72 15.77
CA TRP A 40 14.62 1.64 16.51
C TRP A 40 14.47 2.81 17.49
N ASP A 41 15.46 2.97 18.39
CA ASP A 41 15.36 3.97 19.46
C ASP A 41 15.35 5.41 18.94
N LYS A 42 16.11 5.70 17.87
CA LYS A 42 16.27 7.06 17.33
C LYS A 42 15.16 7.46 16.36
N HIS A 43 14.60 6.52 15.60
CA HIS A 43 13.77 6.85 14.47
C HIS A 43 12.41 6.14 14.43
N LEU A 44 12.35 4.87 14.87
CA LEU A 44 11.14 4.06 14.67
C LEU A 44 10.23 4.00 15.89
N LYS A 45 10.76 4.06 17.09
CA LYS A 45 10.02 3.86 18.33
C LYS A 45 8.87 4.87 18.49
N ALA A 46 9.13 6.16 18.27
CA ALA A 46 8.11 7.21 18.39
C ALA A 46 7.01 7.01 17.33
N GLU A 47 7.42 6.68 16.10
CA GLU A 47 6.48 6.42 15.01
C GLU A 47 5.64 5.16 15.28
N TRP A 48 6.25 4.10 15.78
CA TRP A 48 5.54 2.89 16.18
C TRP A 48 4.48 3.18 17.24
N GLN A 49 4.82 3.94 18.29
CA GLN A 49 3.87 4.35 19.33
C GLN A 49 2.71 5.17 18.76
N ARG A 50 2.98 6.01 17.78
CA ARG A 50 1.97 6.83 17.10
C ARG A 50 0.99 5.99 16.29
N VAL A 51 1.46 4.97 15.57
CA VAL A 51 0.64 4.19 14.64
C VAL A 51 0.01 2.94 15.28
N LEU A 52 0.54 2.50 16.41
CA LEU A 52 0.09 1.28 17.09
C LEU A 52 -1.42 1.24 17.37
N PRO A 53 -2.07 2.32 17.87
CA PRO A 53 -3.51 2.31 18.10
C PRO A 53 -4.30 2.01 16.81
N MET A 54 -3.94 2.64 15.70
CA MET A 54 -4.60 2.43 14.40
C MET A 54 -4.46 0.97 13.91
N ILE A 55 -3.28 0.37 14.10
CA ILE A 55 -3.05 -1.04 13.75
C ILE A 55 -3.91 -1.94 14.64
N GLN A 56 -3.96 -1.67 15.94
CA GLN A 56 -4.78 -2.43 16.89
C GLN A 56 -6.27 -2.32 16.58
N ASP A 57 -6.76 -1.12 16.27
CA ASP A 57 -8.15 -0.88 15.86
C ASP A 57 -8.49 -1.66 14.58
N SER A 58 -7.55 -1.70 13.62
CA SER A 58 -7.72 -2.48 12.38
C SER A 58 -7.84 -3.96 12.68
N VAL A 59 -6.96 -4.53 13.51
CA VAL A 59 -7.03 -5.93 13.92
C VAL A 59 -8.35 -6.22 14.62
N ALA A 60 -8.67 -5.46 15.68
CA ALA A 60 -9.88 -5.67 16.47
C ALA A 60 -11.17 -5.52 15.65
N GLY A 61 -11.17 -4.61 14.66
CA GLY A 61 -12.30 -4.44 13.74
C GLY A 61 -12.52 -5.67 12.87
N PHE A 62 -11.44 -6.20 12.26
CA PHE A 62 -11.55 -7.35 11.37
C PHE A 62 -11.72 -8.69 12.11
N GLU A 63 -11.28 -8.82 13.37
CA GLU A 63 -11.56 -9.99 14.21
C GLU A 63 -13.07 -10.17 14.48
N GLN A 64 -13.87 -9.14 14.34
CA GLN A 64 -15.33 -9.21 14.50
C GLN A 64 -16.07 -9.51 13.19
N VAL A 65 -15.37 -9.55 12.06
CA VAL A 65 -15.96 -9.86 10.75
C VAL A 65 -15.95 -11.36 10.54
N ASP A 66 -17.13 -11.93 10.35
CA ASP A 66 -17.24 -13.33 9.96
C ASP A 66 -16.81 -13.49 8.48
N LEU A 67 -15.74 -14.21 8.27
CA LEU A 67 -15.18 -14.53 6.96
C LEU A 67 -15.37 -15.99 6.58
N SER A 68 -16.05 -16.79 7.41
CA SER A 68 -16.13 -18.26 7.27
C SER A 68 -16.86 -18.70 5.99
N ASP A 69 -17.84 -17.93 5.55
CA ASP A 69 -18.63 -18.23 4.36
C ASP A 69 -18.03 -17.67 3.06
N LEU A 70 -16.90 -16.96 3.16
CA LEU A 70 -16.25 -16.33 2.02
C LEU A 70 -15.20 -17.25 1.41
N THR A 71 -15.09 -17.20 0.09
CA THR A 71 -13.91 -17.75 -0.59
C THR A 71 -12.66 -16.97 -0.21
N ALA A 72 -11.48 -17.56 -0.39
CA ALA A 72 -10.20 -16.90 -0.10
C ALA A 72 -10.08 -15.53 -0.76
N LEU A 73 -10.47 -15.40 -2.03
CA LEU A 73 -10.43 -14.13 -2.77
C LEU A 73 -11.44 -13.11 -2.24
N GLU A 74 -12.62 -13.54 -1.84
CA GLU A 74 -13.63 -12.68 -1.22
C GLU A 74 -13.17 -12.19 0.16
N ALA A 75 -12.58 -13.06 0.98
CA ALA A 75 -11.99 -12.68 2.26
C ALA A 75 -10.83 -11.67 2.08
N ILE A 76 -9.93 -11.91 1.13
CA ILE A 76 -8.87 -10.97 0.78
C ILE A 76 -9.46 -9.61 0.38
N ARG A 77 -10.50 -9.60 -0.46
CA ARG A 77 -11.16 -8.37 -0.88
C ARG A 77 -11.86 -7.67 0.29
N ALA A 78 -12.54 -8.40 1.15
CA ALA A 78 -13.22 -7.85 2.33
C ALA A 78 -12.22 -7.16 3.26
N VAL A 79 -11.08 -7.82 3.56
CA VAL A 79 -10.06 -7.29 4.47
C VAL A 79 -9.22 -6.18 3.83
N THR A 80 -8.75 -6.37 2.61
CA THR A 80 -7.83 -5.42 1.96
C THR A 80 -8.52 -4.30 1.19
N GLY A 81 -9.80 -4.46 0.86
CA GLY A 81 -10.55 -3.56 -0.04
C GLY A 81 -10.13 -3.68 -1.50
N ARG A 82 -9.35 -4.70 -1.86
CA ARG A 82 -8.78 -4.89 -3.18
C ARG A 82 -9.18 -6.21 -3.81
N ASP A 83 -9.46 -6.16 -5.10
CA ASP A 83 -9.62 -7.35 -5.92
C ASP A 83 -8.24 -7.81 -6.42
N LEU A 84 -7.80 -8.97 -5.94
CA LEU A 84 -6.52 -9.58 -6.29
C LEU A 84 -6.67 -10.80 -7.19
N THR A 85 -7.82 -11.01 -7.81
CA THR A 85 -8.12 -12.15 -8.68
C THR A 85 -7.06 -12.37 -9.77
N ASN A 86 -6.38 -11.29 -10.20
CA ASN A 86 -5.34 -11.38 -11.23
C ASN A 86 -3.93 -11.69 -10.70
N MET A 87 -3.73 -11.63 -9.39
CA MET A 87 -2.42 -11.90 -8.76
C MET A 87 -2.34 -13.32 -8.24
N TRP A 88 -3.47 -13.97 -8.09
CA TRP A 88 -3.59 -15.36 -7.67
C TRP A 88 -4.29 -16.17 -8.75
N GLU A 89 -3.54 -16.86 -9.57
CA GLU A 89 -4.04 -18.07 -10.18
C GLU A 89 -4.26 -19.06 -9.04
N THR A 90 -5.48 -19.57 -8.94
CA THR A 90 -5.94 -20.49 -7.90
C THR A 90 -4.92 -21.61 -7.68
N SER A 91 -4.06 -21.42 -6.71
CA SER A 91 -3.18 -22.47 -6.27
C SER A 91 -3.91 -23.18 -5.13
N ASP A 92 -4.37 -24.39 -5.37
CA ASP A 92 -5.01 -25.29 -4.39
C ASP A 92 -4.12 -25.63 -3.18
N GLU A 93 -2.91 -25.07 -3.15
CA GLU A 93 -1.88 -25.34 -2.14
C GLU A 93 -1.84 -24.30 -0.99
N ILE A 94 -2.64 -23.22 -1.03
CA ILE A 94 -2.65 -22.25 0.07
C ILE A 94 -3.61 -22.76 1.15
N THR A 95 -3.06 -23.05 2.32
CA THR A 95 -3.85 -23.58 3.44
C THR A 95 -4.25 -22.51 4.45
N GLN A 96 -3.51 -21.39 4.49
CA GLN A 96 -3.74 -20.35 5.47
C GLN A 96 -3.36 -18.97 4.93
N PHE A 97 -4.21 -17.96 5.24
CA PHE A 97 -3.90 -16.56 5.05
C PHE A 97 -3.70 -15.86 6.39
N VAL A 98 -2.68 -15.02 6.48
CA VAL A 98 -2.44 -14.14 7.61
C VAL A 98 -2.46 -12.71 7.11
N PHE A 99 -3.42 -11.92 7.59
CA PHE A 99 -3.56 -10.52 7.24
C PHE A 99 -2.77 -9.64 8.20
N VAL A 100 -1.88 -8.81 7.68
CA VAL A 100 -0.98 -7.95 8.45
C VAL A 100 -1.27 -6.48 8.13
N PRO A 101 -1.98 -5.74 8.99
CA PRO A 101 -2.21 -4.32 8.78
C PRO A 101 -0.91 -3.53 8.95
N SER A 102 -0.70 -2.54 8.09
CA SER A 102 0.46 -1.65 8.11
C SER A 102 0.02 -0.20 8.02
N ALA A 103 0.60 0.66 8.86
CA ALA A 103 0.33 2.09 8.85
C ALA A 103 0.91 2.80 7.61
N HIS A 104 1.93 2.23 6.99
CA HIS A 104 2.72 2.90 5.95
C HIS A 104 2.53 2.32 4.55
N LEU A 105 1.84 1.20 4.43
CA LEU A 105 1.65 0.56 3.13
C LEU A 105 0.63 1.30 2.27
N GLY A 106 -0.26 2.08 2.90
CA GLY A 106 -1.31 2.82 2.21
C GLY A 106 -2.18 1.91 1.34
N PRO A 107 -2.36 2.26 0.06
CA PRO A 107 -3.18 1.48 -0.86
C PRO A 107 -2.45 0.29 -1.47
N TYR A 108 -1.18 0.10 -1.16
CA TYR A 108 -0.41 -1.02 -1.70
C TYR A 108 -0.66 -2.28 -0.91
N ILE A 109 -0.50 -3.42 -1.59
CA ILE A 109 -0.53 -4.74 -0.99
C ILE A 109 0.80 -5.40 -1.29
N VAL A 110 1.39 -5.98 -0.26
CA VAL A 110 2.56 -6.84 -0.37
C VAL A 110 2.16 -8.22 0.14
N HIS A 111 2.52 -9.26 -0.59
CA HIS A 111 2.31 -10.62 -0.14
C HIS A 111 3.60 -11.41 -0.25
N PHE A 112 3.76 -12.36 0.62
CA PHE A 112 4.83 -13.36 0.57
C PHE A 112 4.31 -14.69 1.12
N ARG A 113 4.87 -15.78 0.65
CA ARG A 113 4.48 -17.12 1.05
C ARG A 113 5.61 -17.78 1.83
N ASP A 114 5.28 -18.30 2.99
CA ASP A 114 6.12 -19.25 3.70
C ASP A 114 5.84 -20.66 3.15
N LEU A 115 6.81 -21.19 2.43
CA LEU A 115 6.70 -22.51 1.81
C LEU A 115 6.75 -23.65 2.84
N THR A 116 7.29 -23.38 4.03
CA THR A 116 7.39 -24.39 5.09
C THR A 116 6.04 -24.61 5.76
N THR A 117 5.32 -23.53 6.03
CA THR A 117 4.02 -23.57 6.71
C THR A 117 2.83 -23.50 5.75
N GLN A 118 3.11 -23.32 4.44
CA GLN A 118 2.08 -23.08 3.41
C GLN A 118 1.18 -21.87 3.74
N THR A 119 1.72 -20.91 4.50
CA THR A 119 1.01 -19.70 4.93
C THR A 119 1.32 -18.55 4.00
N THR A 120 0.29 -17.87 3.53
CA THR A 120 0.43 -16.64 2.75
C THR A 120 0.14 -15.44 3.63
N TYR A 121 1.13 -14.58 3.79
CA TYR A 121 1.01 -13.30 4.50
C TYR A 121 0.62 -12.21 3.53
N ILE A 122 -0.41 -11.47 3.88
CA ILE A 122 -0.93 -10.34 3.08
C ILE A 122 -0.82 -9.08 3.93
N MET A 123 0.15 -8.24 3.59
CA MET A 123 0.30 -6.92 4.21
C MET A 123 -0.54 -5.91 3.46
N PHE A 124 -1.34 -5.12 4.18
CA PHE A 124 -2.25 -4.13 3.61
C PHE A 124 -2.26 -2.85 4.45
N GLY A 125 -2.68 -1.73 3.86
CA GLY A 125 -2.84 -0.48 4.61
C GLY A 125 -3.91 -0.64 5.70
N ALA A 126 -3.56 -0.37 6.95
CA ALA A 126 -4.46 -0.50 8.08
C ALA A 126 -5.76 0.30 7.83
N ARG A 127 -6.90 -0.38 7.96
CA ARG A 127 -8.25 0.16 7.73
C ARG A 127 -9.24 -0.53 8.66
N LEU A 128 -10.43 0.01 8.77
CA LEU A 128 -11.54 -0.66 9.43
C LEU A 128 -12.46 -1.35 8.42
N PRO A 129 -13.23 -2.36 8.85
CA PRO A 129 -14.29 -2.96 8.04
C PRO A 129 -15.28 -1.92 7.51
N GLU A 130 -15.90 -2.21 6.35
CA GLU A 130 -16.92 -1.34 5.78
C GLU A 130 -18.10 -1.16 6.76
N GLY A 131 -18.57 0.09 6.91
CA GLY A 131 -19.65 0.43 7.85
C GLY A 131 -19.18 0.79 9.27
N THR A 132 -17.94 0.57 9.64
CA THR A 132 -17.39 0.99 10.92
C THR A 132 -17.04 2.48 10.88
N ARG A 133 -17.60 3.26 11.82
CA ARG A 133 -17.23 4.68 11.96
C ARG A 133 -15.90 4.80 12.67
N ASN A 134 -14.94 5.39 12.00
CA ASN A 134 -13.61 5.67 12.56
C ASN A 134 -13.70 6.86 13.52
N THR A 135 -13.44 6.64 14.81
CA THR A 135 -13.38 7.71 15.81
C THR A 135 -11.96 8.26 16.03
N SER A 136 -10.94 7.61 15.48
CA SER A 136 -9.52 7.94 15.79
C SER A 136 -8.61 8.20 14.58
N ASN A 137 -9.11 8.21 13.33
CA ASN A 137 -8.23 8.36 12.18
C ASN A 137 -8.00 9.80 11.73
N ALA A 138 -7.24 10.55 12.50
CA ALA A 138 -6.48 11.64 11.90
C ALA A 138 -5.31 11.01 11.11
N LEU A 139 -5.34 11.08 9.78
CA LEU A 139 -4.18 10.77 8.94
C LEU A 139 -2.97 11.50 9.49
N SER A 140 -1.83 10.85 9.56
CA SER A 140 -0.59 11.53 9.91
C SER A 140 -0.29 12.62 8.87
N ARG A 141 0.53 13.59 9.25
CA ARG A 141 0.95 14.65 8.31
C ARG A 141 1.55 14.08 7.03
N SER A 142 2.33 13.00 7.13
CA SER A 142 2.94 12.35 5.97
C SER A 142 1.90 11.66 5.08
N GLU A 143 0.93 10.96 5.67
CA GLU A 143 -0.17 10.34 4.93
C GLU A 143 -1.05 11.39 4.26
N LEU A 144 -1.38 12.47 4.98
CA LEU A 144 -2.14 13.58 4.43
C LEU A 144 -1.40 14.23 3.23
N LEU A 145 -0.08 14.41 3.33
CA LEU A 145 0.74 14.92 2.21
C LEU A 145 0.70 13.98 1.00
N VAL A 146 0.76 12.67 1.19
CA VAL A 146 0.63 11.69 0.10
C VAL A 146 -0.74 11.81 -0.57
N GLN A 147 -1.81 11.92 0.22
CA GLN A 147 -3.17 12.07 -0.29
C GLN A 147 -3.32 13.38 -1.08
N LEU A 148 -2.89 14.49 -0.51
CA LEU A 148 -2.96 15.79 -1.18
C LEU A 148 -2.10 15.86 -2.44
N SER A 149 -0.91 15.26 -2.42
CA SER A 149 -0.06 15.15 -3.60
C SER A 149 -0.72 14.36 -4.73
N ALA A 150 -1.52 13.34 -4.39
CA ALA A 150 -2.28 12.61 -5.40
C ALA A 150 -3.39 13.45 -6.04
N LEU A 151 -3.94 14.44 -5.35
CA LEU A 151 -4.94 15.38 -5.88
C LEU A 151 -4.32 16.60 -6.57
N ALA A 152 -3.07 16.94 -6.30
CA ALA A 152 -2.39 18.13 -6.82
C ALA A 152 -1.95 17.96 -8.30
N ASP A 153 -2.89 17.67 -9.18
CA ASP A 153 -2.68 17.53 -10.62
C ASP A 153 -4.03 17.68 -11.34
N GLU A 154 -4.06 18.58 -12.31
CA GLU A 154 -5.29 18.94 -13.02
C GLU A 154 -5.93 17.76 -13.74
N THR A 155 -5.13 16.94 -14.42
CA THR A 155 -5.63 15.75 -15.12
C THR A 155 -6.27 14.75 -14.15
N ARG A 156 -5.67 14.55 -12.98
CA ARG A 156 -6.24 13.65 -11.96
C ARG A 156 -7.55 14.18 -11.39
N LEU A 157 -7.64 15.48 -11.12
CA LEU A 157 -8.90 16.10 -10.69
C LEU A 157 -9.98 15.95 -11.76
N THR A 158 -9.65 16.18 -13.03
CA THR A 158 -10.58 15.99 -14.15
C THR A 158 -11.05 14.53 -14.29
N ILE A 159 -10.15 13.55 -14.07
CA ILE A 159 -10.54 12.12 -14.05
C ILE A 159 -11.52 11.85 -12.90
N LEU A 160 -11.24 12.36 -11.70
CA LEU A 160 -12.13 12.18 -10.55
C LEU A 160 -13.49 12.86 -10.78
N GLU A 161 -13.50 14.07 -11.33
CA GLU A 161 -14.73 14.79 -11.69
C GLU A 161 -15.56 14.01 -12.71
N LEU A 162 -14.93 13.50 -13.77
CA LEU A 162 -15.60 12.64 -14.76
C LEU A 162 -16.27 11.44 -14.07
N LEU A 163 -15.58 10.77 -13.15
CA LEU A 163 -16.09 9.62 -12.43
C LEU A 163 -17.15 9.97 -11.36
N THR A 164 -17.42 11.24 -11.09
CA THR A 164 -18.61 11.62 -10.31
C THR A 164 -19.90 11.44 -11.09
N GLN A 165 -19.82 11.58 -12.41
CA GLN A 165 -20.97 11.53 -13.32
C GLN A 165 -21.30 10.10 -13.77
N TYR A 166 -20.36 9.18 -13.65
CA TYR A 166 -20.49 7.78 -14.07
C TYR A 166 -20.23 6.83 -12.91
N ARG A 167 -21.02 5.76 -12.84
CA ARG A 167 -20.80 4.74 -11.81
C ARG A 167 -19.46 4.06 -11.98
N GLU A 168 -19.05 3.79 -13.22
CA GLU A 168 -17.80 3.13 -13.59
C GLU A 168 -17.46 3.47 -15.05
N LEU A 169 -16.19 3.67 -15.36
CA LEU A 169 -15.67 3.82 -16.72
C LEU A 169 -14.42 2.95 -16.90
N CYS A 170 -14.28 2.33 -18.08
CA CYS A 170 -13.07 1.62 -18.41
C CYS A 170 -11.96 2.58 -18.88
N ALA A 171 -10.69 2.14 -18.81
CA ALA A 171 -9.54 3.00 -19.15
C ALA A 171 -9.68 3.65 -20.53
N GLN A 172 -10.17 2.89 -21.53
CA GLN A 172 -10.36 3.41 -22.88
C GLN A 172 -11.41 4.52 -22.96
N ASP A 173 -12.49 4.41 -22.17
CA ASP A 173 -13.53 5.46 -22.12
C ASP A 173 -12.96 6.76 -21.55
N ILE A 174 -12.13 6.66 -20.49
CA ILE A 174 -11.48 7.81 -19.87
C ILE A 174 -10.50 8.46 -20.85
N ILE A 175 -9.68 7.66 -21.53
CA ILE A 175 -8.72 8.10 -22.56
C ILE A 175 -9.47 8.90 -23.64
N THR A 176 -10.54 8.33 -24.18
CA THR A 176 -11.31 8.95 -25.27
C THR A 176 -11.99 10.24 -24.83
N ARG A 177 -12.65 10.24 -23.65
CA ARG A 177 -13.43 11.39 -23.15
C ARG A 177 -12.55 12.58 -22.77
N LEU A 178 -11.34 12.30 -22.24
CA LEU A 178 -10.41 13.35 -21.79
C LEU A 178 -9.29 13.62 -22.80
N ASN A 179 -9.33 12.98 -23.95
CA ASN A 179 -8.33 13.11 -25.02
C ASN A 179 -6.88 12.92 -24.48
N LEU A 180 -6.68 11.91 -23.66
CA LEU A 180 -5.38 11.61 -23.06
C LEU A 180 -4.62 10.59 -23.93
N SER A 181 -3.28 10.63 -23.86
CA SER A 181 -2.49 9.49 -24.35
C SER A 181 -2.62 8.29 -23.43
N GLN A 182 -2.50 7.07 -23.97
CA GLN A 182 -2.59 5.83 -23.20
C GLN A 182 -1.58 5.79 -22.05
N SER A 183 -0.35 6.25 -22.28
CA SER A 183 0.71 6.29 -21.27
C SER A 183 0.39 7.29 -20.15
N SER A 184 -0.13 8.47 -20.50
CA SER A 184 -0.53 9.48 -19.52
C SER A 184 -1.70 8.98 -18.66
N ALA A 185 -2.76 8.48 -19.30
CA ALA A 185 -3.91 7.92 -18.59
C ALA A 185 -3.51 6.78 -17.64
N SER A 186 -2.68 5.84 -18.12
CA SER A 186 -2.20 4.72 -17.29
C SER A 186 -1.45 5.22 -16.05
N ARG A 187 -0.61 6.24 -16.17
CA ARG A 187 0.13 6.84 -15.06
C ARG A 187 -0.82 7.48 -14.04
N HIS A 188 -1.77 8.32 -14.49
CA HIS A 188 -2.72 9.01 -13.61
C HIS A 188 -3.69 8.03 -12.94
N LEU A 189 -4.23 7.05 -13.67
CA LEU A 189 -5.11 6.03 -13.13
C LEU A 189 -4.39 5.17 -12.08
N ARG A 190 -3.13 4.78 -12.34
CA ARG A 190 -2.31 4.05 -11.37
C ARG A 190 -2.08 4.87 -10.09
N GLN A 191 -1.75 6.14 -10.23
CA GLN A 191 -1.53 7.05 -9.08
C GLN A 191 -2.81 7.19 -8.25
N LEU A 192 -3.95 7.44 -8.87
CA LEU A 192 -5.25 7.57 -8.20
C LEU A 192 -5.71 6.25 -7.55
N THR A 193 -5.45 5.11 -8.21
CA THR A 193 -5.70 3.80 -7.62
C THR A 193 -4.75 3.54 -6.45
N ALA A 194 -3.47 3.86 -6.61
CA ALA A 194 -2.48 3.70 -5.57
C ALA A 194 -2.77 4.56 -4.33
N SER A 195 -3.31 5.76 -4.49
CA SER A 195 -3.75 6.62 -3.37
C SER A 195 -5.15 6.27 -2.84
N GLY A 196 -5.83 5.31 -3.46
CA GLY A 196 -7.13 4.82 -3.03
C GLY A 196 -8.33 5.69 -3.46
N TYR A 197 -8.14 6.72 -4.27
CA TYR A 197 -9.24 7.54 -4.79
C TYR A 197 -10.07 6.81 -5.85
N LEU A 198 -9.47 5.84 -6.55
CA LEU A 198 -10.16 4.97 -7.48
C LEU A 198 -10.14 3.51 -7.00
N ILE A 199 -11.24 2.82 -7.27
CA ILE A 199 -11.38 1.38 -7.16
C ILE A 199 -11.22 0.82 -8.57
N GLU A 200 -10.20 0.00 -8.78
CA GLU A 200 -9.99 -0.71 -10.04
C GLU A 200 -10.72 -2.04 -10.01
N ARG A 201 -11.46 -2.34 -11.07
CA ARG A 201 -12.05 -3.67 -11.32
C ARG A 201 -11.67 -4.14 -12.71
N ARG A 202 -11.50 -5.44 -12.87
CA ARG A 202 -11.39 -6.05 -14.19
C ARG A 202 -12.77 -6.44 -14.69
N ARG A 203 -13.06 -6.05 -15.91
CA ARG A 203 -14.25 -6.49 -16.65
C ARG A 203 -13.74 -7.09 -17.96
N ASP A 204 -13.75 -8.41 -18.05
CA ASP A 204 -13.10 -9.17 -19.12
C ASP A 204 -11.61 -8.82 -19.21
N VAL A 205 -11.17 -8.32 -20.35
CA VAL A 205 -9.79 -7.88 -20.58
C VAL A 205 -9.53 -6.42 -20.18
N ASN A 206 -10.58 -5.67 -19.83
CA ASN A 206 -10.50 -4.24 -19.59
C ASN A 206 -10.41 -3.91 -18.09
N LYS A 207 -9.57 -2.93 -17.75
CA LYS A 207 -9.55 -2.32 -16.43
C LYS A 207 -10.57 -1.19 -16.39
N CYS A 208 -11.51 -1.25 -15.46
CA CYS A 208 -12.53 -0.23 -15.25
C CYS A 208 -12.36 0.36 -13.84
N TYR A 209 -12.73 1.61 -13.70
CA TYR A 209 -12.48 2.42 -12.51
C TYR A 209 -13.75 3.07 -12.02
N SER A 210 -13.94 3.08 -10.71
CA SER A 210 -15.00 3.81 -10.04
C SER A 210 -14.43 4.70 -8.93
N LEU A 211 -15.17 5.75 -8.60
CA LEU A 211 -14.77 6.71 -7.58
C LEU A 211 -14.92 6.11 -6.17
N ASN A 212 -13.86 6.15 -5.37
CA ASN A 212 -13.92 5.82 -3.96
C ASN A 212 -14.34 7.05 -3.13
N ARG A 213 -15.65 7.21 -2.93
CA ARG A 213 -16.20 8.34 -2.16
C ARG A 213 -15.76 8.34 -0.69
N GLY A 214 -15.57 7.16 -0.11
CA GLY A 214 -15.06 7.02 1.27
C GLY A 214 -13.68 7.66 1.41
N ARG A 215 -12.76 7.40 0.49
CA ARG A 215 -11.42 7.99 0.51
C ARG A 215 -11.45 9.53 0.41
N ILE A 216 -12.35 10.08 -0.37
CA ILE A 216 -12.51 11.54 -0.47
C ILE A 216 -12.98 12.10 0.88
N GLN A 217 -13.95 11.46 1.51
CA GLN A 217 -14.46 11.87 2.82
C GLN A 217 -13.38 11.77 3.91
N ASP A 218 -12.60 10.68 3.92
CA ASP A 218 -11.50 10.48 4.87
C ASP A 218 -10.44 11.58 4.74
N THR A 219 -10.09 11.95 3.50
CA THR A 219 -9.11 13.02 3.24
C THR A 219 -9.64 14.38 3.70
N ALA A 220 -10.90 14.68 3.43
CA ALA A 220 -11.54 15.92 3.88
C ALA A 220 -11.63 16.00 5.42
N LEU A 221 -11.98 14.89 6.07
CA LEU A 221 -12.01 14.80 7.54
C LEU A 221 -10.62 15.01 8.14
N ALA A 222 -9.60 14.37 7.55
CA ALA A 222 -8.22 14.51 8.01
C ALA A 222 -7.71 15.95 7.89
N LEU A 223 -8.08 16.66 6.82
CA LEU A 223 -7.78 18.10 6.68
C LEU A 223 -8.45 18.93 7.78
N ASN A 224 -9.73 18.67 8.03
CA ASN A 224 -10.48 19.37 9.08
C ASN A 224 -9.84 19.12 10.47
N VAL A 225 -9.47 17.90 10.78
CA VAL A 225 -8.76 17.56 12.02
C VAL A 225 -7.41 18.25 12.09
N PHE A 226 -6.62 18.21 11.01
CA PHE A 226 -5.30 18.82 10.96
C PHE A 226 -5.32 20.33 11.20
N PHE A 227 -6.31 21.05 10.68
CA PHE A 227 -6.47 22.49 10.87
C PHE A 227 -7.34 22.87 12.06
N GLY A 228 -8.21 21.98 12.53
CA GLY A 228 -9.13 22.24 13.66
C GLY A 228 -8.54 21.90 15.03
N SER A 229 -7.38 21.28 15.10
CA SER A 229 -6.68 20.92 16.36
C SER A 229 -5.90 22.11 16.93
N ARG A 230 -6.61 23.22 17.26
CA ARG A 230 -6.07 24.30 18.08
C ARG A 230 -6.95 24.52 19.28
#